data_6a86d19efe240a9cf7da300d7af94bec
#
_entry.id   6a86d19efe240a9cf7da300d7af94bec
#
_cell.length_a   1.000
_cell.length_b   1.000
_cell.length_c   1.000
_cell.angle_alpha   90.00
_cell.angle_beta   90.00
_cell.angle_gamma   90.00
#
_symmetry.space_group_name_H-M   'P 1'
#
loop_
_entity.id
_entity.type
_entity.pdbx_description
1 polymer ?
#
loop_
_entity_poly.entity_id
_entity_poly.type
_entity_poly.pdbx_seq_one_letter_code
_entity_poly.pdbx_strand_id
1 'polypeptide(L)'
;MPTLEDNRRYWGSVYDWPEHGDEWSAPWGDAATHWHATILPRVWPFLPAHTVLEIAPGFGRWTGYLIDASERYVGIDLAESCIAICKERFQRARNANFFLNDGRSLEAVEDDSIDFAFTFDSLVHAEADVIEDYLKELRRTLSPHGIAFIHHSNAGEYAPALRRSDRIRHAARFLPLGTRVLQRVGMIGWDQSRAHSMTAGKLVDFCEAADLICVGQEIINWGPRQRRLVDCLSLVTRPNSRWQRSNIIVRNPHFWSEAQSARALARVFTSLAQDVGEVEAALER
;
A
#
# COMPACT_ATOMS: atom_id res chain seq x y z
N MET A 1 -7.28 -6.75 17.05
CA MET A 1 -6.70 -6.67 15.70
C MET A 1 -7.88 -6.71 14.75
N PRO A 2 -7.89 -5.93 13.68
CA PRO A 2 -9.05 -5.88 12.80
C PRO A 2 -9.21 -7.22 12.07
N THR A 3 -10.41 -7.78 12.15
CA THR A 3 -10.80 -8.92 11.33
C THR A 3 -11.09 -8.45 9.90
N LEU A 4 -11.29 -9.37 8.98
CA LEU A 4 -11.69 -9.06 7.60
C LEU A 4 -13.01 -8.26 7.57
N GLU A 5 -13.95 -8.65 8.44
CA GLU A 5 -15.23 -7.95 8.58
C GLU A 5 -15.07 -6.54 9.18
N ASP A 6 -14.15 -6.37 10.15
CA ASP A 6 -13.81 -5.04 10.68
C ASP A 6 -13.22 -4.14 9.58
N ASN A 7 -12.33 -4.67 8.73
CA ASN A 7 -11.76 -3.94 7.60
C ASN A 7 -12.85 -3.60 6.57
N ARG A 8 -13.71 -4.56 6.20
CA ARG A 8 -14.83 -4.31 5.27
C ARG A 8 -15.74 -3.20 5.77
N ARG A 9 -16.14 -3.26 7.05
CA ARG A 9 -16.98 -2.23 7.66
C ARG A 9 -16.26 -0.89 7.75
N TYR A 10 -15.01 -0.88 8.21
CA TYR A 10 -14.28 0.37 8.41
C TYR A 10 -14.05 1.11 7.10
N TRP A 11 -13.47 0.45 6.11
CA TRP A 11 -13.14 1.06 4.81
C TRP A 11 -14.35 1.25 3.91
N GLY A 12 -15.39 0.42 4.08
CA GLY A 12 -16.60 0.48 3.27
C GLY A 12 -17.65 1.48 3.75
N SER A 13 -17.67 1.83 5.07
CA SER A 13 -18.78 2.63 5.60
C SER A 13 -18.46 3.52 6.80
N VAL A 14 -17.29 3.36 7.44
CA VAL A 14 -16.92 4.15 8.63
C VAL A 14 -15.95 5.26 8.29
N TYR A 15 -15.00 4.97 7.41
CA TYR A 15 -14.04 5.96 6.93
C TYR A 15 -14.65 6.78 5.81
N ASP A 16 -14.63 8.11 5.91
CA ASP A 16 -15.32 9.04 4.99
C ASP A 16 -14.51 9.49 3.79
N TRP A 17 -13.26 9.05 3.64
CA TRP A 17 -12.40 9.31 2.49
C TRP A 17 -12.41 10.79 2.03
N PRO A 18 -12.00 11.75 2.88
CA PRO A 18 -12.21 13.18 2.66
C PRO A 18 -11.58 13.71 1.36
N GLU A 19 -10.49 13.09 0.89
CA GLU A 19 -9.78 13.45 -0.36
C GLU A 19 -9.63 12.22 -1.26
N HIS A 20 -10.60 11.30 -1.23
CA HIS A 20 -10.60 10.07 -2.03
C HIS A 20 -9.36 9.17 -1.82
N GLY A 21 -8.77 9.18 -0.64
CA GLY A 21 -7.56 8.46 -0.28
C GLY A 21 -6.26 9.26 -0.45
N ASP A 22 -6.29 10.40 -1.12
CA ASP A 22 -5.12 11.26 -1.34
C ASP A 22 -4.61 11.88 -0.03
N GLU A 23 -5.47 12.01 0.99
CA GLU A 23 -5.12 12.45 2.35
C GLU A 23 -4.00 11.63 2.99
N TRP A 24 -3.88 10.35 2.63
CA TRP A 24 -2.80 9.49 3.11
C TRP A 24 -1.44 9.80 2.50
N SER A 25 -1.42 10.61 1.43
CA SER A 25 -0.21 11.12 0.78
C SER A 25 0.27 12.46 1.35
N ALA A 26 -0.45 13.06 2.31
CA ALA A 26 -0.10 14.33 2.93
C ALA A 26 1.36 14.45 3.46
N PRO A 27 2.02 13.37 3.95
CA PRO A 27 3.44 13.42 4.30
C PRO A 27 4.37 13.77 3.13
N TRP A 28 3.98 13.42 1.90
CA TRP A 28 4.69 13.76 0.64
C TRP A 28 4.25 15.10 0.04
N GLY A 29 3.15 15.64 0.52
CA GLY A 29 2.49 16.84 0.00
C GLY A 29 1.21 16.51 -0.75
N ASP A 30 1.27 15.59 -1.70
CA ASP A 30 0.16 15.11 -2.51
C ASP A 30 0.42 13.70 -3.04
N ALA A 31 -0.58 13.09 -3.70
CA ALA A 31 -0.49 11.75 -4.27
C ALA A 31 0.49 11.68 -5.45
N ALA A 32 0.61 12.73 -6.27
CA ALA A 32 1.54 12.78 -7.39
C ALA A 32 2.99 12.75 -6.93
N THR A 33 3.34 13.59 -5.96
CA THR A 33 4.69 13.59 -5.35
C THR A 33 4.99 12.23 -4.72
N HIS A 34 4.03 11.63 -4.01
CA HIS A 34 4.18 10.30 -3.41
C HIS A 34 4.43 9.23 -4.47
N TRP A 35 3.64 9.22 -5.55
CA TRP A 35 3.84 8.29 -6.66
C TRP A 35 5.21 8.44 -7.28
N HIS A 36 5.54 9.63 -7.77
CA HIS A 36 6.75 9.86 -8.56
C HIS A 36 8.04 9.76 -7.73
N ALA A 37 8.04 10.23 -6.50
CA ALA A 37 9.24 10.25 -5.67
C ALA A 37 9.47 8.96 -4.87
N THR A 38 8.44 8.17 -4.61
CA THR A 38 8.54 7.02 -3.69
C THR A 38 8.10 5.71 -4.32
N ILE A 39 6.92 5.66 -4.93
CA ILE A 39 6.37 4.40 -5.45
C ILE A 39 6.99 4.06 -6.81
N LEU A 40 6.92 4.97 -7.77
CA LEU A 40 7.42 4.72 -9.12
C LEU A 40 8.89 4.27 -9.16
N PRO A 41 9.84 4.84 -8.42
CA PRO A 41 11.22 4.34 -8.39
C PRO A 41 11.37 2.88 -7.97
N ARG A 42 10.38 2.33 -7.26
CA ARG A 42 10.37 0.93 -6.78
C ARG A 42 9.66 -0.03 -7.75
N VAL A 43 8.78 0.49 -8.59
CA VAL A 43 7.96 -0.33 -9.50
C VAL A 43 8.19 -0.08 -10.98
N TRP A 44 8.93 0.96 -11.36
CA TRP A 44 9.18 1.32 -12.76
C TRP A 44 9.77 0.19 -13.64
N PRO A 45 10.58 -0.77 -13.11
CA PRO A 45 11.09 -1.85 -13.95
C PRO A 45 10.01 -2.82 -14.45
N PHE A 46 8.83 -2.80 -13.81
CA PHE A 46 7.69 -3.67 -14.07
C PHE A 46 6.61 -2.99 -14.91
N LEU A 47 6.78 -1.69 -15.20
CA LEU A 47 5.85 -0.86 -15.95
C LEU A 47 6.52 -0.29 -17.21
N PRO A 48 5.77 -0.09 -18.33
CA PRO A 48 4.38 -0.49 -18.49
C PRO A 48 4.24 -2.02 -18.55
N ALA A 49 3.04 -2.51 -18.20
CA ALA A 49 2.71 -3.94 -18.23
C ALA A 49 1.48 -4.20 -19.10
N HIS A 50 1.36 -5.42 -19.68
CA HIS A 50 0.17 -5.75 -20.44
C HIS A 50 -1.05 -5.83 -19.52
N THR A 51 -0.98 -6.60 -18.43
CA THR A 51 -2.08 -6.67 -17.46
C THR A 51 -1.60 -6.31 -16.07
N VAL A 52 -2.23 -5.30 -15.47
CA VAL A 52 -2.01 -4.87 -14.08
C VAL A 52 -3.19 -5.26 -13.22
N LEU A 53 -2.90 -5.88 -12.08
CA LEU A 53 -3.85 -6.12 -10.99
C LEU A 53 -3.54 -5.18 -9.82
N GLU A 54 -4.52 -4.40 -9.36
CA GLU A 54 -4.44 -3.67 -8.10
C GLU A 54 -5.34 -4.34 -7.06
N ILE A 55 -4.74 -4.77 -5.94
CA ILE A 55 -5.47 -5.35 -4.80
C ILE A 55 -5.74 -4.24 -3.79
N ALA A 56 -7.01 -4.05 -3.46
CA ALA A 56 -7.53 -3.04 -2.55
C ALA A 56 -7.19 -1.59 -2.96
N PRO A 57 -7.69 -1.12 -4.13
CA PRO A 57 -7.50 0.25 -4.60
C PRO A 57 -8.10 1.32 -3.67
N GLY A 58 -9.03 0.96 -2.78
CA GLY A 58 -9.80 1.92 -2.01
C GLY A 58 -10.60 2.85 -2.93
N PHE A 59 -10.47 4.16 -2.77
CA PHE A 59 -11.09 5.14 -3.67
C PHE A 59 -10.21 5.50 -4.89
N GLY A 60 -9.17 4.70 -5.17
CA GLY A 60 -8.40 4.79 -6.41
C GLY A 60 -7.22 5.77 -6.39
N ARG A 61 -6.53 5.88 -5.26
CA ARG A 61 -5.36 6.77 -5.10
C ARG A 61 -4.25 6.50 -6.14
N TRP A 62 -3.96 5.24 -6.41
CA TRP A 62 -2.89 4.82 -7.33
C TRP A 62 -3.42 4.36 -8.69
N THR A 63 -4.71 4.09 -8.74
CA THR A 63 -5.41 3.47 -9.87
C THR A 63 -5.17 4.20 -11.19
N GLY A 64 -5.23 5.55 -11.21
CA GLY A 64 -4.99 6.31 -12.43
C GLY A 64 -3.62 6.08 -13.03
N TYR A 65 -2.56 6.08 -12.21
CA TYR A 65 -1.19 5.82 -12.66
C TYR A 65 -1.00 4.39 -13.19
N LEU A 66 -1.69 3.42 -12.59
CA LEU A 66 -1.63 2.02 -13.00
C LEU A 66 -2.41 1.77 -14.28
N ILE A 67 -3.58 2.43 -14.46
CA ILE A 67 -4.36 2.39 -15.71
C ILE A 67 -3.53 2.94 -16.87
N ASP A 68 -2.90 4.10 -16.68
CA ASP A 68 -2.08 4.75 -17.71
C ASP A 68 -0.83 3.94 -18.08
N ALA A 69 -0.36 3.08 -17.18
CA ALA A 69 0.80 2.22 -17.37
C ALA A 69 0.44 0.77 -17.75
N SER A 70 -0.80 0.50 -18.20
CA SER A 70 -1.27 -0.85 -18.56
C SER A 70 -2.13 -0.90 -19.80
N GLU A 71 -2.10 -2.02 -20.53
CA GLU A 71 -3.07 -2.30 -21.61
C GLU A 71 -4.39 -2.82 -21.04
N ARG A 72 -4.34 -3.57 -19.93
CA ARG A 72 -5.50 -4.06 -19.16
C ARG A 72 -5.25 -3.78 -17.68
N TYR A 73 -6.24 -3.21 -17.03
CA TYR A 73 -6.22 -2.99 -15.60
C TYR A 73 -7.38 -3.73 -14.92
N VAL A 74 -7.09 -4.36 -13.79
CA VAL A 74 -8.05 -5.04 -12.93
C VAL A 74 -7.88 -4.51 -11.51
N GLY A 75 -8.93 -3.89 -10.97
CA GLY A 75 -9.00 -3.47 -9.56
C GLY A 75 -9.92 -4.38 -8.77
N ILE A 76 -9.47 -4.86 -7.61
CA ILE A 76 -10.25 -5.75 -6.74
C ILE A 76 -10.26 -5.21 -5.32
N ASP A 77 -11.44 -5.03 -4.74
CA ASP A 77 -11.61 -4.58 -3.36
C ASP A 77 -12.70 -5.36 -2.63
N LEU A 78 -12.57 -5.47 -1.31
CA LEU A 78 -13.56 -6.14 -0.45
C LEU A 78 -14.75 -5.23 -0.09
N ALA A 79 -14.64 -3.91 -0.32
CA ALA A 79 -15.66 -2.93 0.00
C ALA A 79 -16.43 -2.50 -1.26
N GLU A 80 -17.74 -2.70 -1.26
CA GLU A 80 -18.61 -2.36 -2.39
C GLU A 80 -18.56 -0.87 -2.74
N SER A 81 -18.50 0.00 -1.72
CA SER A 81 -18.37 1.46 -1.91
C SER A 81 -17.08 1.84 -2.63
N CYS A 82 -15.95 1.18 -2.33
CA CYS A 82 -14.68 1.41 -3.00
C CYS A 82 -14.78 1.06 -4.49
N ILE A 83 -15.36 -0.08 -4.81
CA ILE A 83 -15.60 -0.50 -6.20
C ILE A 83 -16.54 0.46 -6.93
N ALA A 84 -17.62 0.90 -6.29
CA ALA A 84 -18.57 1.85 -6.89
C ALA A 84 -17.88 3.19 -7.23
N ILE A 85 -17.12 3.75 -6.31
CA ILE A 85 -16.39 5.01 -6.51
C ILE A 85 -15.30 4.84 -7.58
N CYS A 86 -14.55 3.74 -7.59
CA CYS A 86 -13.56 3.49 -8.65
C CYS A 86 -14.22 3.41 -10.04
N LYS A 87 -15.34 2.71 -10.17
CA LYS A 87 -16.10 2.65 -11.44
C LYS A 87 -16.58 4.02 -11.91
N GLU A 88 -17.04 4.86 -10.98
CA GLU A 88 -17.45 6.24 -11.29
C GLU A 88 -16.23 7.09 -11.69
N ARG A 89 -15.19 7.09 -10.87
CA ARG A 89 -13.99 7.93 -11.05
C ARG A 89 -13.27 7.62 -12.36
N PHE A 90 -13.20 6.33 -12.72
CA PHE A 90 -12.48 5.85 -13.91
C PHE A 90 -13.39 5.39 -15.06
N GLN A 91 -14.63 5.85 -15.10
CA GLN A 91 -15.64 5.47 -16.13
C GLN A 91 -15.20 5.70 -17.59
N ARG A 92 -14.22 6.58 -17.81
CA ARG A 92 -13.68 6.86 -19.15
C ARG A 92 -12.53 5.92 -19.55
N ALA A 93 -11.95 5.20 -18.62
CA ALA A 93 -10.87 4.25 -18.86
C ALA A 93 -11.43 2.94 -19.43
N ARG A 94 -11.29 2.73 -20.75
CA ARG A 94 -11.86 1.57 -21.44
C ARG A 94 -11.10 0.26 -21.15
N ASN A 95 -9.89 0.37 -20.62
CA ASN A 95 -9.02 -0.75 -20.26
C ASN A 95 -9.16 -1.17 -18.79
N ALA A 96 -10.01 -0.51 -17.99
CA ALA A 96 -10.14 -0.74 -16.57
C ALA A 96 -11.41 -1.54 -16.22
N ASN A 97 -11.25 -2.57 -15.38
CA ASN A 97 -12.33 -3.34 -14.81
C ASN A 97 -12.19 -3.42 -13.29
N PHE A 98 -13.32 -3.35 -12.57
CA PHE A 98 -13.36 -3.34 -11.11
C PHE A 98 -14.32 -4.41 -10.58
N PHE A 99 -13.85 -5.25 -9.66
CA PHE A 99 -14.59 -6.37 -9.10
C PHE A 99 -14.58 -6.34 -7.57
N LEU A 100 -15.73 -6.66 -6.99
CA LEU A 100 -15.86 -6.94 -5.57
C LEU A 100 -15.31 -8.34 -5.30
N ASN A 101 -14.57 -8.50 -4.19
CA ASN A 101 -14.14 -9.82 -3.72
C ASN A 101 -14.50 -10.05 -2.24
N ASP A 102 -14.14 -11.22 -1.74
CA ASP A 102 -14.34 -11.61 -0.34
C ASP A 102 -13.23 -11.11 0.59
N GLY A 103 -12.17 -10.48 0.02
CA GLY A 103 -10.97 -10.03 0.73
C GLY A 103 -9.89 -11.10 0.87
N ARG A 104 -10.03 -12.25 0.19
CA ARG A 104 -9.07 -13.38 0.20
C ARG A 104 -8.82 -13.97 -1.17
N SER A 105 -9.83 -14.01 -2.03
CA SER A 105 -9.78 -14.64 -3.35
C SER A 105 -9.57 -13.63 -4.48
N LEU A 106 -9.08 -14.12 -5.61
CA LEU A 106 -8.97 -13.42 -6.88
C LEU A 106 -9.81 -14.13 -7.96
N GLU A 107 -10.98 -14.64 -7.61
CA GLU A 107 -11.84 -15.45 -8.50
C GLU A 107 -12.18 -14.77 -9.84
N ALA A 108 -12.28 -13.43 -9.84
CA ALA A 108 -12.52 -12.65 -11.05
C ALA A 108 -11.30 -12.52 -11.97
N VAL A 109 -10.13 -13.02 -11.56
CA VAL A 109 -8.87 -12.95 -12.30
C VAL A 109 -8.55 -14.32 -12.90
N GLU A 110 -8.29 -14.34 -14.21
CA GLU A 110 -7.90 -15.52 -14.95
C GLU A 110 -6.52 -16.04 -14.54
N ASP A 111 -6.32 -17.35 -14.67
CA ASP A 111 -5.01 -17.97 -14.43
C ASP A 111 -3.96 -17.43 -15.39
N ASP A 112 -2.71 -17.35 -14.94
CA ASP A 112 -1.55 -16.97 -15.74
C ASP A 112 -1.69 -15.65 -16.53
N SER A 113 -2.53 -14.70 -16.04
CA SER A 113 -2.93 -13.50 -16.80
C SER A 113 -2.31 -12.20 -16.32
N ILE A 114 -1.73 -12.13 -15.12
CA ILE A 114 -1.24 -10.90 -14.48
C ILE A 114 0.27 -10.76 -14.65
N ASP A 115 0.70 -9.68 -15.29
CA ASP A 115 2.12 -9.37 -15.45
C ASP A 115 2.66 -8.56 -14.27
N PHE A 116 1.83 -7.65 -13.72
CA PHE A 116 2.19 -6.90 -12.54
C PHE A 116 1.02 -6.81 -11.57
N ALA A 117 1.19 -7.33 -10.36
CA ALA A 117 0.25 -7.16 -9.27
C ALA A 117 0.77 -6.11 -8.29
N PHE A 118 -0.10 -5.21 -7.86
CA PHE A 118 0.24 -4.09 -6.99
C PHE A 118 -0.71 -3.99 -5.81
N THR A 119 -0.17 -3.75 -4.62
CA THR A 119 -0.91 -3.31 -3.46
C THR A 119 -0.04 -2.41 -2.59
N PHE A 120 -0.57 -1.25 -2.19
CA PHE A 120 0.16 -0.31 -1.36
C PHE A 120 -0.75 0.35 -0.32
N ASP A 121 -0.31 0.32 0.96
CA ASP A 121 -0.98 0.91 2.12
C ASP A 121 -2.37 0.30 2.44
N SER A 122 -2.63 -0.92 1.96
CA SER A 122 -3.88 -1.65 2.14
C SER A 122 -3.66 -2.96 2.92
N LEU A 123 -2.82 -3.87 2.43
CA LEU A 123 -2.59 -5.16 3.06
C LEU A 123 -1.74 -5.09 4.35
N VAL A 124 -1.30 -3.91 4.75
CA VAL A 124 -0.71 -3.66 6.08
C VAL A 124 -1.72 -3.91 7.22
N HIS A 125 -3.02 -3.89 6.90
CA HIS A 125 -4.12 -4.16 7.82
C HIS A 125 -4.62 -5.61 7.76
N ALA A 126 -4.07 -6.42 6.85
CA ALA A 126 -4.45 -7.81 6.65
C ALA A 126 -3.65 -8.75 7.55
N GLU A 127 -4.35 -9.63 8.28
CA GLU A 127 -3.71 -10.66 9.11
C GLU A 127 -3.04 -11.73 8.25
N ALA A 128 -2.16 -12.52 8.87
CA ALA A 128 -1.29 -13.46 8.19
C ALA A 128 -2.02 -14.48 7.31
N ASP A 129 -3.17 -14.96 7.76
CA ASP A 129 -4.02 -15.91 7.02
C ASP A 129 -4.57 -15.31 5.71
N VAL A 130 -4.91 -14.03 5.72
CA VAL A 130 -5.37 -13.30 4.52
C VAL A 130 -4.23 -13.13 3.51
N ILE A 131 -3.04 -12.80 3.98
CA ILE A 131 -1.85 -12.69 3.11
C ILE A 131 -1.50 -14.04 2.50
N GLU A 132 -1.56 -15.11 3.28
CA GLU A 132 -1.33 -16.47 2.79
C GLU A 132 -2.31 -16.85 1.67
N ASP A 133 -3.59 -16.53 1.82
CA ASP A 133 -4.60 -16.81 0.80
C ASP A 133 -4.33 -15.99 -0.47
N TYR A 134 -4.03 -14.69 -0.37
CA TYR A 134 -3.64 -13.89 -1.53
C TYR A 134 -2.38 -14.41 -2.23
N LEU A 135 -1.39 -14.95 -1.51
CA LEU A 135 -0.21 -15.53 -2.15
C LEU A 135 -0.56 -16.80 -2.94
N LYS A 136 -1.47 -17.66 -2.45
CA LYS A 136 -1.98 -18.81 -3.20
C LYS A 136 -2.68 -18.36 -4.49
N GLU A 137 -3.49 -17.32 -4.41
CA GLU A 137 -4.16 -16.73 -5.57
C GLU A 137 -3.18 -16.06 -6.54
N LEU A 138 -2.17 -15.36 -6.04
CA LEU A 138 -1.12 -14.79 -6.89
C LEU A 138 -0.30 -15.88 -7.58
N ARG A 139 -0.10 -17.06 -6.94
CA ARG A 139 0.53 -18.20 -7.61
C ARG A 139 -0.27 -18.69 -8.82
N ARG A 140 -1.59 -18.65 -8.75
CA ARG A 140 -2.48 -19.02 -9.85
C ARG A 140 -2.53 -17.95 -10.94
N THR A 141 -2.66 -16.67 -10.53
CA THR A 141 -3.01 -15.57 -11.44
C THR A 141 -1.81 -14.88 -12.10
N LEU A 142 -0.64 -14.88 -11.48
CA LEU A 142 0.56 -14.30 -12.10
C LEU A 142 0.93 -15.06 -13.37
N SER A 143 1.23 -14.35 -14.44
CA SER A 143 1.82 -14.93 -15.65
C SER A 143 3.20 -15.56 -15.35
N PRO A 144 3.77 -16.40 -16.21
CA PRO A 144 5.06 -17.06 -15.95
C PRO A 144 6.21 -16.11 -15.60
N HIS A 145 6.12 -14.86 -16.06
CA HIS A 145 7.08 -13.80 -15.75
C HIS A 145 6.45 -12.63 -14.99
N GLY A 146 5.25 -12.85 -14.42
CA GLY A 146 4.57 -11.86 -13.60
C GLY A 146 5.30 -11.62 -12.27
N ILE A 147 5.11 -10.43 -11.73
CA ILE A 147 5.69 -10.03 -10.43
C ILE A 147 4.65 -9.27 -9.62
N ALA A 148 4.64 -9.49 -8.31
CA ALA A 148 3.80 -8.76 -7.38
C ALA A 148 4.62 -7.84 -6.49
N PHE A 149 4.18 -6.59 -6.34
CA PHE A 149 4.67 -5.63 -5.36
C PHE A 149 3.66 -5.52 -4.23
N ILE A 150 4.05 -5.93 -3.04
CA ILE A 150 3.15 -6.09 -1.89
C ILE A 150 3.63 -5.25 -0.71
N HIS A 151 2.85 -4.23 -0.32
CA HIS A 151 3.05 -3.52 0.93
C HIS A 151 2.26 -4.20 2.04
N HIS A 152 2.95 -4.79 3.00
CA HIS A 152 2.36 -5.52 4.11
C HIS A 152 2.99 -5.14 5.45
N SER A 153 2.35 -5.53 6.55
CA SER A 153 2.84 -5.28 7.90
C SER A 153 4.12 -6.09 8.20
N ASN A 154 5.04 -5.49 8.95
CA ASN A 154 6.13 -6.14 9.67
C ASN A 154 6.00 -5.94 11.19
N ALA A 155 4.82 -5.50 11.68
CA ALA A 155 4.60 -5.20 13.09
C ALA A 155 4.71 -6.44 13.99
N GLY A 156 4.60 -7.64 13.45
CA GLY A 156 4.80 -8.90 14.15
C GLY A 156 6.17 -9.03 14.83
N GLU A 157 7.23 -8.47 14.23
CA GLU A 157 8.57 -8.40 14.82
C GLU A 157 8.59 -7.68 16.18
N TYR A 158 7.64 -6.77 16.37
CA TYR A 158 7.52 -5.95 17.57
C TYR A 158 6.28 -6.28 18.40
N ALA A 159 5.60 -7.39 18.13
CA ALA A 159 4.32 -7.75 18.74
C ALA A 159 4.31 -7.70 20.29
N PRO A 160 5.35 -8.19 21.02
CA PRO A 160 5.34 -8.08 22.47
C PRO A 160 5.33 -6.63 22.98
N ALA A 161 6.11 -5.75 22.35
CA ALA A 161 6.19 -4.33 22.71
C ALA A 161 4.91 -3.57 22.32
N LEU A 162 4.32 -3.91 21.17
CA LEU A 162 3.07 -3.32 20.70
C LEU A 162 1.90 -3.72 21.61
N ARG A 163 1.75 -4.99 21.96
CA ARG A 163 0.74 -5.47 22.91
C ARG A 163 0.85 -4.79 24.27
N ARG A 164 2.06 -4.51 24.76
CA ARG A 164 2.26 -3.73 25.98
C ARG A 164 1.77 -2.29 25.82
N SER A 165 2.11 -1.65 24.70
CA SER A 165 1.65 -0.29 24.36
C SER A 165 0.12 -0.22 24.29
N ASP A 166 -0.53 -1.22 23.69
CA ASP A 166 -1.99 -1.30 23.55
C ASP A 166 -2.68 -1.47 24.91
N ARG A 167 -2.13 -2.27 25.80
CA ARG A 167 -2.63 -2.39 27.18
C ARG A 167 -2.57 -1.06 27.93
N ILE A 168 -1.46 -0.33 27.80
CA ILE A 168 -1.28 1.00 28.41
C ILE A 168 -2.27 1.98 27.80
N ARG A 169 -2.45 1.99 26.49
CA ARG A 169 -3.42 2.83 25.77
C ARG A 169 -4.84 2.53 26.25
N HIS A 170 -5.20 1.26 26.36
CA HIS A 170 -6.52 0.83 26.83
C HIS A 170 -6.79 1.31 28.25
N ALA A 171 -5.82 1.22 29.15
CA ALA A 171 -5.94 1.75 30.52
C ALA A 171 -6.03 3.30 30.54
N ALA A 172 -5.23 3.97 29.70
CA ALA A 172 -5.16 5.42 29.65
C ALA A 172 -6.41 6.10 29.04
N ARG A 173 -7.25 5.38 28.30
CA ARG A 173 -8.49 5.94 27.70
C ARG A 173 -9.50 6.40 28.76
N PHE A 174 -9.41 5.88 30.00
CA PHE A 174 -10.27 6.27 31.11
C PHE A 174 -9.78 7.54 31.83
N LEU A 175 -8.60 8.07 31.48
CA LEU A 175 -8.04 9.27 32.08
C LEU A 175 -8.25 10.46 31.11
N PRO A 176 -8.75 11.60 31.58
CA PRO A 176 -8.83 12.82 30.77
C PRO A 176 -7.46 13.15 30.19
N LEU A 177 -7.36 13.27 28.85
CA LEU A 177 -6.11 13.53 28.13
C LEU A 177 -5.02 12.45 28.26
N GLY A 178 -5.27 11.33 28.95
CA GLY A 178 -4.25 10.31 29.25
C GLY A 178 -3.56 9.75 28.00
N THR A 179 -4.30 9.42 26.95
CA THR A 179 -3.74 8.93 25.70
C THR A 179 -2.89 9.98 24.98
N ARG A 180 -3.33 11.25 24.96
CA ARG A 180 -2.57 12.36 24.32
C ARG A 180 -1.25 12.62 25.03
N VAL A 181 -1.24 12.59 26.37
CA VAL A 181 -0.01 12.77 27.17
C VAL A 181 0.95 11.61 26.91
N LEU A 182 0.48 10.36 26.95
CA LEU A 182 1.31 9.18 26.72
C LEU A 182 1.88 9.12 25.29
N GLN A 183 1.12 9.57 24.30
CA GLN A 183 1.63 9.73 22.91
C GLN A 183 2.71 10.81 22.84
N ARG A 184 2.51 11.94 23.54
CA ARG A 184 3.47 13.06 23.50
C ARG A 184 4.80 12.71 24.15
N VAL A 185 4.79 11.88 25.19
CA VAL A 185 6.01 11.38 25.84
C VAL A 185 6.55 10.09 25.22
N GLY A 186 5.96 9.60 24.13
CA GLY A 186 6.44 8.43 23.38
C GLY A 186 6.22 7.07 24.07
N MET A 187 5.39 7.02 25.13
CA MET A 187 5.07 5.77 25.84
C MET A 187 4.12 4.86 25.07
N ILE A 188 3.27 5.44 24.21
CA ILE A 188 2.42 4.72 23.26
C ILE A 188 2.62 5.29 21.86
N GLY A 189 2.73 4.41 20.86
CA GLY A 189 2.81 4.79 19.46
C GLY A 189 1.46 5.28 18.90
N TRP A 190 1.48 5.83 17.71
CA TRP A 190 0.26 6.06 16.94
C TRP A 190 -0.37 4.72 16.60
N ASP A 191 -1.69 4.64 16.73
CA ASP A 191 -2.45 3.48 16.30
C ASP A 191 -2.56 3.53 14.77
N GLN A 192 -1.83 2.65 14.11
CA GLN A 192 -1.83 2.54 12.65
C GLN A 192 -2.56 1.28 12.19
N SER A 193 -3.22 0.55 13.10
CA SER A 193 -3.99 -0.67 12.84
C SER A 193 -3.23 -1.72 12.02
N ARG A 194 -1.88 -1.79 12.20
CA ARG A 194 -1.03 -2.77 11.51
C ARG A 194 -1.29 -4.18 12.04
N ALA A 195 -1.32 -5.16 11.14
CA ALA A 195 -1.47 -6.56 11.50
C ALA A 195 -0.26 -7.06 12.29
N HIS A 196 -0.48 -7.53 13.52
CA HIS A 196 0.58 -8.01 14.39
C HIS A 196 0.94 -9.49 14.16
N SER A 197 0.24 -10.18 13.30
CA SER A 197 0.53 -11.57 12.91
C SER A 197 1.54 -11.65 11.75
N MET A 198 1.78 -10.54 11.03
CA MET A 198 2.65 -10.49 9.86
C MET A 198 4.05 -9.98 10.18
N THR A 199 5.04 -10.58 9.52
CA THR A 199 6.44 -10.16 9.49
C THR A 199 7.00 -10.32 8.07
N ALA A 200 8.14 -9.66 7.80
CA ALA A 200 8.87 -9.85 6.55
C ALA A 200 9.31 -11.31 6.34
N GLY A 201 9.76 -11.99 7.41
CA GLY A 201 10.13 -13.41 7.35
C GLY A 201 8.94 -14.32 7.03
N LYS A 202 7.80 -14.11 7.70
CA LYS A 202 6.58 -14.88 7.42
C LYS A 202 6.11 -14.80 5.96
N LEU A 203 6.27 -13.65 5.31
CA LEU A 203 5.92 -13.56 3.90
C LEU A 203 6.80 -14.50 3.07
N VAL A 204 8.08 -14.63 3.37
CA VAL A 204 8.98 -15.57 2.68
C VAL A 204 8.52 -17.01 2.89
N ASP A 205 8.19 -17.38 4.14
CA ASP A 205 7.69 -18.73 4.46
C ASP A 205 6.38 -19.03 3.68
N PHE A 206 5.48 -18.07 3.58
CA PHE A 206 4.22 -18.23 2.83
C PHE A 206 4.44 -18.28 1.32
N CYS A 207 5.42 -17.53 0.78
CA CYS A 207 5.80 -17.65 -0.62
C CYS A 207 6.29 -19.07 -0.93
N GLU A 208 7.18 -19.62 -0.10
CA GLU A 208 7.67 -20.98 -0.29
C GLU A 208 6.52 -22.01 -0.22
N ALA A 209 5.61 -21.86 0.74
CA ALA A 209 4.43 -22.72 0.86
C ALA A 209 3.46 -22.64 -0.33
N ALA A 210 3.40 -21.49 -1.00
CA ALA A 210 2.57 -21.24 -2.18
C ALA A 210 3.27 -21.50 -3.51
N ASP A 211 4.48 -22.07 -3.53
CA ASP A 211 5.32 -22.24 -4.73
C ASP A 211 5.58 -20.88 -5.44
N LEU A 212 5.89 -19.86 -4.64
CA LEU A 212 6.33 -18.54 -5.07
C LEU A 212 7.74 -18.24 -4.52
N ILE A 213 8.39 -17.21 -5.07
CA ILE A 213 9.71 -16.77 -4.64
C ILE A 213 9.63 -15.28 -4.26
N CYS A 214 10.01 -14.97 -3.02
CA CYS A 214 10.29 -13.60 -2.61
C CYS A 214 11.69 -13.20 -3.11
N VAL A 215 11.78 -12.15 -3.93
CA VAL A 215 13.02 -11.75 -4.60
C VAL A 215 13.56 -10.40 -4.14
N GLY A 216 12.83 -9.69 -3.28
CA GLY A 216 13.27 -8.44 -2.71
C GLY A 216 12.35 -7.98 -1.59
N GLN A 217 12.94 -7.40 -0.55
CA GLN A 217 12.21 -6.82 0.58
C GLN A 217 12.87 -5.51 1.01
N GLU A 218 12.08 -4.45 1.10
CA GLU A 218 12.46 -3.22 1.77
C GLU A 218 11.65 -3.08 3.06
N ILE A 219 12.32 -3.21 4.21
CA ILE A 219 11.67 -3.13 5.52
C ILE A 219 11.78 -1.68 6.00
N ILE A 220 10.65 -1.02 6.18
CA ILE A 220 10.53 0.42 6.31
C ILE A 220 9.93 0.86 7.65
N ASN A 221 10.26 2.09 8.05
CA ASN A 221 9.53 2.77 9.11
C ASN A 221 8.33 3.52 8.51
N TRP A 222 7.22 3.57 9.26
CA TRP A 222 6.03 4.30 8.87
C TRP A 222 5.58 5.25 9.98
N GLY A 223 5.61 6.54 9.69
CA GLY A 223 5.18 7.58 10.61
C GLY A 223 6.30 8.43 11.21
N PRO A 224 5.97 9.64 11.66
CA PRO A 224 6.91 10.57 12.25
C PRO A 224 7.47 9.99 13.55
N ARG A 225 8.80 10.07 13.72
CA ARG A 225 9.52 9.55 14.91
C ARG A 225 9.44 8.03 15.10
N GLN A 226 8.88 7.27 14.14
CA GLN A 226 8.86 5.81 14.19
C GLN A 226 10.27 5.27 13.87
N ARG A 227 10.90 4.63 14.85
CA ARG A 227 12.21 3.98 14.71
C ARG A 227 12.10 2.50 14.35
N ARG A 228 10.93 1.89 14.58
CA ARG A 228 10.68 0.49 14.27
C ARG A 228 10.32 0.37 12.80
N LEU A 229 10.83 -0.66 12.17
CA LEU A 229 10.54 -0.97 10.77
C LEU A 229 9.27 -1.84 10.74
N VAL A 230 8.13 -1.18 10.84
CA VAL A 230 6.82 -1.82 11.06
C VAL A 230 6.12 -2.28 9.80
N ASP A 231 6.61 -1.87 8.63
CA ASP A 231 6.06 -2.24 7.33
C ASP A 231 7.15 -2.85 6.45
N CYS A 232 6.74 -3.57 5.41
CA CYS A 232 7.62 -4.17 4.42
C CYS A 232 7.03 -4.06 3.02
N LEU A 233 7.87 -3.68 2.06
CA LEU A 233 7.58 -3.71 0.64
C LEU A 233 8.27 -4.96 0.07
N SER A 234 7.51 -5.91 -0.43
CA SER A 234 8.04 -7.19 -0.92
C SER A 234 7.77 -7.38 -2.40
N LEU A 235 8.74 -7.95 -3.11
CA LEU A 235 8.62 -8.39 -4.50
C LEU A 235 8.52 -9.90 -4.54
N VAL A 236 7.46 -10.40 -5.16
CA VAL A 236 7.14 -11.82 -5.24
C VAL A 236 6.91 -12.23 -6.68
N THR A 237 7.47 -13.35 -7.11
CA THR A 237 7.32 -13.89 -8.45
C THR A 237 7.23 -15.42 -8.44
N ARG A 238 6.91 -16.01 -9.59
CA ARG A 238 6.87 -17.47 -9.77
C ARG A 238 8.28 -18.04 -9.92
N PRO A 239 8.49 -19.34 -9.62
CA PRO A 239 9.71 -20.05 -10.00
C PRO A 239 9.94 -19.99 -11.52
N ASN A 240 11.20 -19.94 -11.92
CA ASN A 240 11.64 -19.84 -13.32
C ASN A 240 11.22 -18.53 -14.04
N SER A 241 10.73 -17.55 -13.31
CA SER A 241 10.51 -16.21 -13.84
C SER A 241 11.84 -15.52 -14.18
N ARG A 242 11.82 -14.63 -15.19
CA ARG A 242 12.97 -13.74 -15.46
C ARG A 242 13.40 -12.88 -14.28
N TRP A 243 12.52 -12.69 -13.30
CA TRP A 243 12.76 -11.92 -12.07
C TRP A 243 13.37 -12.75 -10.95
N GLN A 244 13.49 -14.07 -11.13
CA GLN A 244 14.00 -14.97 -10.10
C GLN A 244 15.44 -14.62 -9.73
N ARG A 245 15.64 -14.40 -8.43
CA ARG A 245 16.94 -14.15 -7.79
C ARG A 245 16.85 -14.47 -6.29
N SER A 246 17.99 -14.49 -5.63
CA SER A 246 18.02 -14.53 -4.15
C SER A 246 17.34 -13.29 -3.56
N ASN A 247 16.61 -13.46 -2.47
CA ASN A 247 15.93 -12.36 -1.79
C ASN A 247 16.95 -11.31 -1.31
N ILE A 248 16.82 -10.08 -1.79
CA ILE A 248 17.63 -8.95 -1.35
C ILE A 248 16.83 -8.19 -0.30
N ILE A 249 17.36 -8.09 0.92
CA ILE A 249 16.69 -7.42 2.03
C ILE A 249 17.39 -6.11 2.34
N VAL A 250 16.64 -5.01 2.24
CA VAL A 250 17.08 -3.66 2.62
C VAL A 250 16.31 -3.22 3.86
N ARG A 251 17.00 -2.78 4.90
CA ARG A 251 16.37 -2.15 6.07
C ARG A 251 16.47 -0.63 5.92
N ASN A 252 15.32 0.01 5.69
CA ASN A 252 15.25 1.46 5.44
C ASN A 252 14.56 2.20 6.61
N PRO A 253 15.34 2.69 7.59
CA PRO A 253 14.80 3.50 8.68
C PRO A 253 14.50 4.95 8.27
N HIS A 254 14.77 5.33 7.01
CA HIS A 254 14.65 6.68 6.48
C HIS A 254 13.45 6.90 5.56
N PHE A 255 12.63 5.87 5.32
CA PHE A 255 11.48 5.95 4.40
C PHE A 255 10.58 7.15 4.70
N TRP A 256 10.29 7.42 5.97
CA TRP A 256 9.50 8.60 6.34
C TRP A 256 10.23 9.92 6.12
N SER A 257 11.53 9.98 6.30
CA SER A 257 12.32 11.18 6.01
C SER A 257 12.51 11.41 4.51
N GLU A 258 12.51 10.35 3.69
CA GLU A 258 12.45 10.46 2.22
C GLU A 258 11.16 11.17 1.78
N ALA A 259 10.02 10.82 2.38
CA ALA A 259 8.74 11.50 2.14
C ALA A 259 8.81 13.00 2.42
N GLN A 260 9.40 13.38 3.56
CA GLN A 260 9.57 14.79 3.91
C GLN A 260 10.50 15.54 2.96
N SER A 261 11.56 14.88 2.50
CA SER A 261 12.48 15.44 1.50
C SER A 261 11.79 15.63 0.15
N ALA A 262 11.03 14.63 -0.30
CA ALA A 262 10.25 14.72 -1.53
C ALA A 262 9.24 15.88 -1.48
N ARG A 263 8.51 16.01 -0.36
CA ARG A 263 7.61 17.15 -0.14
C ARG A 263 8.30 18.51 -0.19
N ALA A 264 9.47 18.62 0.42
CA ALA A 264 10.24 19.86 0.41
C ALA A 264 10.69 20.23 -1.00
N LEU A 265 11.18 19.25 -1.77
CA LEU A 265 11.58 19.44 -3.16
C LEU A 265 10.41 19.81 -4.06
N ALA A 266 9.28 19.11 -3.95
CA ALA A 266 8.07 19.40 -4.71
C ALA A 266 7.61 20.86 -4.53
N ARG A 267 7.64 21.37 -3.30
CA ARG A 267 7.26 22.77 -3.02
C ARG A 267 8.12 23.79 -3.76
N VAL A 268 9.44 23.53 -3.87
CA VAL A 268 10.34 24.44 -4.60
C VAL A 268 9.98 24.51 -6.07
N PHE A 269 9.75 23.36 -6.70
CA PHE A 269 9.50 23.30 -8.14
C PHE A 269 8.08 23.63 -8.53
N THR A 270 7.08 23.32 -7.69
CA THR A 270 5.68 23.65 -7.95
C THR A 270 5.41 25.16 -7.86
N SER A 271 6.05 25.85 -6.90
CA SER A 271 5.91 27.30 -6.79
C SER A 271 6.46 28.02 -8.04
N LEU A 272 7.61 27.58 -8.56
CA LEU A 272 8.17 28.11 -9.79
C LEU A 272 7.26 27.91 -11.01
N ALA A 273 6.58 26.76 -11.09
CA ALA A 273 5.64 26.50 -12.20
C ALA A 273 4.37 27.37 -12.11
N GLN A 274 3.90 27.65 -10.90
CA GLN A 274 2.77 28.56 -10.68
C GLN A 274 3.12 30.00 -11.05
N ASP A 275 4.30 30.48 -10.64
CA ASP A 275 4.80 31.82 -10.97
C ASP A 275 4.94 32.00 -12.49
N VAL A 276 5.41 30.99 -13.23
CA VAL A 276 5.52 31.03 -14.70
C VAL A 276 4.13 31.07 -15.34
N GLY A 277 3.17 30.26 -14.88
CA GLY A 277 1.81 30.25 -15.40
C GLY A 277 1.07 31.58 -15.17
N GLU A 278 1.30 32.25 -14.04
CA GLU A 278 0.75 33.59 -13.78
C GLU A 278 1.35 34.66 -14.68
N VAL A 279 2.66 34.56 -14.98
CA VAL A 279 3.35 35.48 -15.90
C VAL A 279 2.86 35.29 -17.34
N GLU A 280 2.72 34.05 -17.82
CA GLU A 280 2.20 33.74 -19.15
C GLU A 280 0.75 34.25 -19.31
N ALA A 281 -0.11 33.98 -18.32
CA ALA A 281 -1.50 34.46 -18.31
C ALA A 281 -1.61 36.00 -18.19
N ALA A 282 -0.60 36.67 -17.67
CA ALA A 282 -0.53 38.13 -17.62
C ALA A 282 -0.05 38.74 -18.95
N LEU A 283 0.79 38.02 -19.70
CA LEU A 283 1.28 38.47 -21.02
C LEU A 283 0.26 38.26 -22.14
N GLU A 284 -0.72 37.35 -21.95
CA GLU A 284 -1.82 37.10 -22.90
C GLU A 284 -3.00 38.04 -22.69
N ARG A 285 -3.01 38.91 -21.68
CA ARG A 285 -4.03 39.95 -21.40
C ARG A 285 -3.53 41.33 -21.81
#